data_3a05766cab3a52b14298340d129c5b5c
#
_entry.id   3a05766cab3a52b14298340d129c5b5c
#
_cell.length_a   1.000
_cell.length_b   1.000
_cell.length_c   1.000
_cell.angle_alpha   90.00
_cell.angle_beta   90.00
_cell.angle_gamma   90.00
#
_symmetry.space_group_name_H-M   'P 1'
#
loop_
_entity.id
_entity.type
_entity.pdbx_description
1 polymer ?
#
loop_
_entity_poly.entity_id
_entity_poly.type
_entity_poly.pdbx_seq_one_letter_code
_entity_poly.pdbx_strand_id
1 'polypeptide(L)'
;ESVIGLDVETTLDELPDLCTIQMATKRQNYIVDVLAINDLAPCKHLFGARSIVKVIHYAAFERKVLRQYGVVIRNVYDTCEVSRDLHFRVSGGHSLLAVCRRELGIELDKYWQTSDWTKRPLDPQQLDYAAMDAEVLVKLYDIFNEEKMKREGQPSLLSAGPIPNVRV
;
A
#
# COMPACT_ATOMS: atom_id res chain seq x y z
N GLU A 1 8.83 9.82 -7.49
CA GLU A 1 7.49 9.24 -7.52
C GLU A 1 6.56 10.05 -6.62
N SER A 2 5.34 10.28 -7.08
CA SER A 2 4.33 11.05 -6.32
C SER A 2 3.34 10.15 -5.56
N VAL A 3 3.38 8.86 -5.80
CA VAL A 3 2.51 7.83 -5.21
C VAL A 3 3.34 6.63 -4.83
N ILE A 4 3.13 6.11 -3.62
CA ILE A 4 3.73 4.85 -3.15
C ILE A 4 2.66 4.01 -2.46
N GLY A 5 2.68 2.69 -2.68
CA GLY A 5 2.01 1.72 -1.82
C GLY A 5 2.82 1.56 -0.53
N LEU A 6 2.16 1.43 0.60
CA LEU A 6 2.80 1.29 1.90
C LEU A 6 2.05 0.26 2.74
N ASP A 7 2.79 -0.73 3.24
CA ASP A 7 2.31 -1.75 4.15
C ASP A 7 3.37 -2.06 5.21
N VAL A 8 3.04 -2.76 6.29
CA VAL A 8 3.96 -3.15 7.34
C VAL A 8 3.68 -4.56 7.84
N GLU A 9 4.74 -5.28 8.23
CA GLU A 9 4.61 -6.53 8.98
C GLU A 9 5.16 -6.37 10.40
N THR A 10 4.50 -7.03 11.33
CA THR A 10 4.75 -6.87 12.77
C THR A 10 4.74 -8.22 13.49
N THR A 11 5.15 -8.22 14.74
CA THR A 11 4.83 -9.32 15.66
C THR A 11 3.31 -9.41 15.89
N LEU A 12 2.84 -10.56 16.37
CA LEU A 12 1.40 -10.81 16.62
C LEU A 12 0.96 -10.43 18.03
N ASP A 13 1.73 -9.64 18.75
CA ASP A 13 1.46 -9.21 20.11
C ASP A 13 0.38 -8.13 20.20
N GLU A 14 -0.17 -7.88 21.40
CA GLU A 14 -1.11 -6.77 21.65
C GLU A 14 -0.51 -5.39 21.35
N LEU A 15 0.79 -5.24 21.62
CA LEU A 15 1.62 -4.10 21.24
C LEU A 15 2.64 -4.58 20.20
N PRO A 16 2.25 -4.64 18.93
CA PRO A 16 3.07 -5.28 17.92
C PRO A 16 4.34 -4.47 17.62
N ASP A 17 5.48 -5.16 17.60
CA ASP A 17 6.74 -4.61 17.15
C ASP A 17 6.82 -4.61 15.63
N LEU A 18 7.31 -3.51 15.07
CA LEU A 18 7.50 -3.36 13.63
C LEU A 18 8.69 -4.20 13.16
N CYS A 19 8.45 -5.12 12.24
CA CYS A 19 9.47 -6.03 11.70
C CYS A 19 9.97 -5.59 10.32
N THR A 20 9.04 -5.25 9.42
CA THR A 20 9.38 -4.78 8.07
C THR A 20 8.46 -3.65 7.63
N ILE A 21 8.93 -2.81 6.71
CA ILE A 21 8.14 -1.83 5.98
C ILE A 21 8.24 -2.14 4.50
N GLN A 22 7.10 -2.31 3.85
CA GLN A 22 7.00 -2.54 2.42
C GLN A 22 6.61 -1.25 1.71
N MET A 23 7.30 -0.93 0.64
CA MET A 23 6.95 0.18 -0.23
C MET A 23 6.96 -0.26 -1.68
N ALA A 24 5.97 0.17 -2.44
CA ALA A 24 5.91 -0.08 -3.87
C ALA A 24 5.75 1.23 -4.64
N THR A 25 6.41 1.29 -5.77
CA THR A 25 6.17 2.28 -6.83
C THR A 25 5.62 1.56 -8.05
N LYS A 26 5.30 2.29 -9.13
CA LYS A 26 4.95 1.66 -10.42
C LYS A 26 6.09 0.87 -11.06
N ARG A 27 7.33 0.99 -10.55
CA ARG A 27 8.53 0.43 -11.16
C ARG A 27 9.23 -0.61 -10.29
N GLN A 28 9.13 -0.48 -8.98
CA GLN A 28 9.96 -1.26 -8.06
C GLN A 28 9.32 -1.37 -6.68
N ASN A 29 9.52 -2.51 -6.04
CA ASN A 29 9.17 -2.80 -4.66
C ASN A 29 10.41 -2.72 -3.77
N TYR A 30 10.22 -2.25 -2.54
CA TYR A 30 11.26 -2.12 -1.52
C TYR A 30 10.76 -2.75 -0.23
N ILE A 31 11.59 -3.54 0.41
CA ILE A 31 11.35 -4.09 1.74
C ILE A 31 12.45 -3.57 2.65
N VAL A 32 12.07 -2.81 3.66
CA VAL A 32 12.97 -2.31 4.70
C VAL A 32 12.92 -3.28 5.87
N ASP A 33 14.04 -3.92 6.16
CA ASP A 33 14.21 -4.75 7.36
C ASP A 33 14.46 -3.85 8.56
N VAL A 34 13.40 -3.59 9.33
CA VAL A 34 13.45 -2.68 10.47
C VAL A 34 14.30 -3.25 11.61
N LEU A 35 14.34 -4.58 11.74
CA LEU A 35 15.15 -5.23 12.78
C LEU A 35 16.66 -5.15 12.48
N ALA A 36 17.04 -4.95 11.22
CA ALA A 36 18.44 -4.82 10.81
C ALA A 36 18.97 -3.39 10.81
N ILE A 37 18.07 -2.38 10.86
CA ILE A 37 18.45 -0.97 10.82
C ILE A 37 18.23 -0.29 12.17
N ASN A 38 19.08 0.70 12.48
CA ASN A 38 19.01 1.44 13.74
C ASN A 38 18.30 2.80 13.64
N ASP A 39 17.96 3.22 12.41
CA ASP A 39 17.37 4.55 12.18
C ASP A 39 16.30 4.53 11.09
N LEU A 40 15.11 5.02 11.44
CA LEU A 40 13.99 5.22 10.52
C LEU A 40 13.86 6.67 10.01
N ALA A 41 14.88 7.51 10.19
CA ALA A 41 14.84 8.91 9.74
C ALA A 41 14.50 9.05 8.25
N PRO A 42 15.05 8.24 7.32
CA PRO A 42 14.65 8.30 5.90
C PRO A 42 13.16 8.00 5.70
N CYS A 43 12.61 7.01 6.42
CA CYS A 43 11.19 6.68 6.38
C CYS A 43 10.33 7.81 6.95
N LYS A 44 10.77 8.46 8.06
CA LYS A 44 10.07 9.62 8.64
C LYS A 44 9.95 10.76 7.63
N HIS A 45 11.01 11.03 6.89
CA HIS A 45 11.03 12.07 5.86
C HIS A 45 10.06 11.73 4.72
N LEU A 46 10.16 10.52 4.18
CA LEU A 46 9.34 10.05 3.07
C LEU A 46 7.84 10.02 3.44
N PHE A 47 7.50 9.43 4.60
CA PHE A 47 6.10 9.29 5.01
C PHE A 47 5.49 10.61 5.48
N GLY A 48 6.30 11.52 6.01
CA GLY A 48 5.91 12.87 6.38
C GLY A 48 5.69 13.83 5.21
N ALA A 49 6.22 13.52 4.03
CA ALA A 49 6.11 14.37 2.85
C ALA A 49 4.68 14.47 2.34
N ARG A 50 4.13 15.69 2.27
CA ARG A 50 2.76 15.94 1.76
C ARG A 50 2.66 15.82 0.24
N SER A 51 3.77 15.95 -0.48
CA SER A 51 3.85 15.83 -1.94
C SER A 51 3.75 14.39 -2.45
N ILE A 52 3.86 13.40 -1.55
CA ILE A 52 3.79 11.98 -1.89
C ILE A 52 2.51 11.40 -1.28
N VAL A 53 1.69 10.75 -2.08
CA VAL A 53 0.53 9.99 -1.64
C VAL A 53 1.00 8.64 -1.09
N LYS A 54 0.64 8.29 0.13
CA LYS A 54 0.83 6.95 0.69
C LYS A 54 -0.49 6.20 0.56
N VAL A 55 -0.49 5.21 -0.31
CA VAL A 55 -1.63 4.32 -0.52
C VAL A 55 -1.52 3.17 0.46
N ILE A 56 -2.51 3.02 1.30
CA ILE A 56 -2.54 2.05 2.40
C ILE A 56 -3.92 1.37 2.38
N HIS A 57 -4.00 0.16 2.91
CA HIS A 57 -5.28 -0.50 3.12
C HIS A 57 -5.60 -0.62 4.61
N TYR A 58 -6.61 0.12 5.09
CA TYR A 58 -6.93 0.24 6.51
C TYR A 58 -5.83 0.94 7.33
N ALA A 59 -5.50 2.16 6.92
CA ALA A 59 -4.37 2.96 7.40
C ALA A 59 -4.34 3.23 8.93
N ALA A 60 -5.40 2.90 9.66
CA ALA A 60 -5.44 3.05 11.11
C ALA A 60 -4.39 2.19 11.81
N PHE A 61 -4.14 0.97 11.29
CA PHE A 61 -3.16 0.04 11.84
C PHE A 61 -1.73 0.56 11.63
N GLU A 62 -1.35 0.88 10.38
CA GLU A 62 -0.01 1.38 10.05
C GLU A 62 0.31 2.68 10.78
N ARG A 63 -0.69 3.57 10.91
CA ARG A 63 -0.55 4.81 11.69
C ARG A 63 -0.27 4.53 13.16
N LYS A 64 -0.95 3.54 13.77
CA LYS A 64 -0.74 3.14 15.16
C LYS A 64 0.67 2.58 15.36
N VAL A 65 1.08 1.63 14.53
CA VAL A 65 2.38 0.95 14.63
C VAL A 65 3.52 1.94 14.38
N LEU A 66 3.52 2.64 13.25
CA LEU A 66 4.60 3.57 12.86
C LEU A 66 4.77 4.75 13.82
N ARG A 67 3.68 5.18 14.48
CA ARG A 67 3.74 6.24 15.50
C ARG A 67 4.60 5.85 16.71
N GLN A 68 4.67 4.57 17.09
CA GLN A 68 5.53 4.10 18.19
C GLN A 68 7.01 4.38 17.89
N TYR A 69 7.37 4.41 16.62
CA TYR A 69 8.73 4.71 16.13
C TYR A 69 8.93 6.20 15.77
N GLY A 70 7.97 7.05 16.15
CA GLY A 70 8.01 8.48 15.83
C GLY A 70 7.82 8.81 14.37
N VAL A 71 7.23 7.90 13.58
CA VAL A 71 6.90 8.07 12.16
C VAL A 71 5.47 8.57 12.04
N VAL A 72 5.28 9.71 11.36
CA VAL A 72 3.96 10.30 11.08
C VAL A 72 3.67 10.20 9.59
N ILE A 73 2.61 9.50 9.23
CA ILE A 73 2.19 9.36 7.83
C ILE A 73 1.28 10.54 7.48
N ARG A 74 1.60 11.25 6.39
CA ARG A 74 0.80 12.35 5.84
C ARG A 74 0.39 12.05 4.41
N ASN A 75 -0.68 12.67 3.93
CA ASN A 75 -1.24 12.49 2.59
C ASN A 75 -1.52 11.00 2.29
N VAL A 76 -2.46 10.44 3.07
CA VAL A 76 -2.85 9.03 3.00
C VAL A 76 -4.06 8.88 2.08
N TYR A 77 -4.01 7.87 1.22
CA TYR A 77 -5.12 7.34 0.44
C TYR A 77 -5.44 5.94 0.96
N ASP A 78 -6.53 5.80 1.71
CA ASP A 78 -6.96 4.52 2.28
C ASP A 78 -7.86 3.77 1.31
N THR A 79 -7.33 2.69 0.73
CA THR A 79 -8.08 1.88 -0.26
C THR A 79 -9.27 1.14 0.34
N CYS A 80 -9.26 0.87 1.66
CA CYS A 80 -10.41 0.27 2.35
C CYS A 80 -11.58 1.25 2.45
N GLU A 81 -11.31 2.51 2.83
CA GLU A 81 -12.31 3.57 2.87
C GLU A 81 -12.87 3.85 1.48
N VAL A 82 -11.99 4.01 0.50
CA VAL A 82 -12.41 4.26 -0.90
C VAL A 82 -13.24 3.09 -1.44
N SER A 83 -12.87 1.85 -1.16
CA SER A 83 -13.67 0.70 -1.55
C SER A 83 -15.07 0.71 -0.92
N ARG A 84 -15.19 1.16 0.33
CA ARG A 84 -16.50 1.31 1.00
C ARG A 84 -17.35 2.40 0.35
N ASP A 85 -16.75 3.51 -0.02
CA ASP A 85 -17.44 4.63 -0.67
C ASP A 85 -17.93 4.25 -2.08
N LEU A 86 -17.09 3.56 -2.84
CA LEU A 86 -17.42 3.14 -4.20
C LEU A 86 -18.39 1.95 -4.23
N HIS A 87 -18.29 1.03 -3.28
CA HIS A 87 -18.98 -0.26 -3.31
C HIS A 87 -19.68 -0.60 -1.98
N PHE A 88 -20.42 0.33 -1.41
CA PHE A 88 -21.01 0.27 -0.05
C PHE A 88 -21.72 -1.06 0.31
N ARG A 89 -22.37 -1.71 -0.64
CA ARG A 89 -23.13 -2.96 -0.41
C ARG A 89 -22.58 -4.16 -1.19
N VAL A 90 -21.27 -4.20 -1.43
CA VAL A 90 -20.67 -5.28 -2.19
C VAL A 90 -20.63 -6.59 -1.38
N SER A 91 -20.91 -7.70 -2.05
CA SER A 91 -20.68 -9.04 -1.50
C SER A 91 -19.17 -9.31 -1.36
N GLY A 92 -18.75 -9.98 -0.27
CA GLY A 92 -17.34 -10.32 -0.01
C GLY A 92 -16.58 -9.29 0.83
N GLY A 93 -17.15 -8.10 1.06
CA GLY A 93 -16.57 -7.09 1.95
C GLY A 93 -15.42 -6.29 1.35
N HIS A 94 -14.61 -5.67 2.24
CA HIS A 94 -13.61 -4.68 1.89
C HIS A 94 -12.21 -5.01 2.45
N SER A 95 -11.92 -6.28 2.76
CA SER A 95 -10.54 -6.70 3.06
C SER A 95 -9.66 -6.57 1.82
N LEU A 96 -8.34 -6.41 1.96
CA LEU A 96 -7.43 -6.27 0.84
C LEU A 96 -7.60 -7.43 -0.16
N LEU A 97 -7.71 -8.68 0.34
CA LEU A 97 -8.00 -9.85 -0.49
C LEU A 97 -9.28 -9.69 -1.32
N ALA A 98 -10.39 -9.28 -0.68
CA ALA A 98 -11.68 -9.13 -1.36
C ALA A 98 -11.64 -8.02 -2.42
N VAL A 99 -10.95 -6.94 -2.10
CA VAL A 99 -10.76 -5.80 -3.02
C VAL A 99 -9.88 -6.21 -4.20
N CYS A 100 -8.73 -6.86 -3.95
CA CYS A 100 -7.84 -7.33 -5.01
C CYS A 100 -8.51 -8.33 -5.95
N ARG A 101 -9.28 -9.28 -5.38
CA ARG A 101 -10.07 -10.24 -6.20
C ARG A 101 -11.06 -9.53 -7.10
N ARG A 102 -11.79 -8.56 -6.56
CA ARG A 102 -12.85 -7.83 -7.27
C ARG A 102 -12.31 -6.87 -8.33
N GLU A 103 -11.33 -6.05 -7.96
CA GLU A 103 -10.85 -4.95 -8.80
C GLU A 103 -9.70 -5.34 -9.75
N LEU A 104 -8.86 -6.27 -9.30
CA LEU A 104 -7.64 -6.66 -10.02
C LEU A 104 -7.70 -8.08 -10.59
N GLY A 105 -8.65 -8.91 -10.14
CA GLY A 105 -8.65 -10.36 -10.46
C GLY A 105 -7.49 -11.12 -9.82
N ILE A 106 -6.86 -10.56 -8.77
CA ILE A 106 -5.70 -11.14 -8.08
C ILE A 106 -6.18 -11.84 -6.79
N GLU A 107 -5.75 -13.09 -6.63
CA GLU A 107 -5.88 -13.84 -5.38
C GLU A 107 -4.62 -13.62 -4.53
N LEU A 108 -4.77 -12.99 -3.37
CA LEU A 108 -3.69 -12.85 -2.40
C LEU A 108 -3.62 -14.10 -1.54
N ASP A 109 -2.40 -14.59 -1.30
CA ASP A 109 -2.18 -15.67 -0.34
C ASP A 109 -2.12 -15.06 1.08
N LYS A 110 -2.97 -15.52 1.98
CA LYS A 110 -2.98 -15.06 3.38
C LYS A 110 -2.10 -15.87 4.31
N TYR A 111 -1.49 -16.94 3.82
CA TYR A 111 -0.71 -17.85 4.66
C TYR A 111 0.41 -17.12 5.42
N TRP A 112 1.07 -16.18 4.75
CA TRP A 112 2.22 -15.45 5.31
C TRP A 112 1.84 -14.28 6.21
N GLN A 113 0.60 -13.81 6.21
CA GLN A 113 0.11 -12.72 7.05
C GLN A 113 0.36 -12.95 8.55
N THR A 114 0.29 -14.20 9.00
CA THR A 114 0.50 -14.58 10.41
C THR A 114 1.80 -15.36 10.63
N SER A 115 2.74 -15.25 9.71
CA SER A 115 4.05 -15.88 9.83
C SER A 115 4.95 -15.15 10.85
N ASP A 116 6.02 -15.80 11.25
CA ASP A 116 7.03 -15.18 12.13
C ASP A 116 7.89 -14.18 11.35
N TRP A 117 7.55 -12.90 11.45
CA TRP A 117 8.28 -11.80 10.82
C TRP A 117 9.54 -11.38 11.58
N THR A 118 9.83 -12.00 12.74
CA THR A 118 11.09 -11.76 13.47
C THR A 118 12.24 -12.62 12.97
N LYS A 119 11.93 -13.73 12.31
CA LYS A 119 12.94 -14.67 11.77
C LYS A 119 13.85 -14.01 10.73
N ARG A 120 15.14 -14.32 10.79
CA ARG A 120 16.13 -13.92 9.77
C ARG A 120 17.00 -15.09 9.36
N PRO A 121 17.33 -15.20 8.04
CA PRO A 121 16.79 -14.38 6.96
C PRO A 121 15.30 -14.61 6.76
N LEU A 122 14.59 -13.64 6.17
CA LEU A 122 13.21 -13.81 5.74
C LEU A 122 13.14 -14.91 4.66
N ASP A 123 12.07 -15.68 4.68
CA ASP A 123 11.80 -16.66 3.62
C ASP A 123 11.53 -15.93 2.28
N PRO A 124 12.02 -16.45 1.14
CA PRO A 124 11.71 -15.88 -0.16
C PRO A 124 10.20 -15.66 -0.38
N GLN A 125 9.34 -16.56 0.11
CA GLN A 125 7.90 -16.44 -0.01
C GLN A 125 7.33 -15.33 0.91
N GLN A 126 7.95 -15.06 2.08
CA GLN A 126 7.61 -13.87 2.89
C GLN A 126 7.95 -12.58 2.12
N LEU A 127 9.10 -12.54 1.44
CA LEU A 127 9.49 -11.38 0.64
C LEU A 127 8.53 -11.15 -0.54
N ASP A 128 8.13 -12.21 -1.23
CA ASP A 128 7.17 -12.14 -2.34
C ASP A 128 5.78 -11.67 -1.84
N TYR A 129 5.32 -12.20 -0.71
CA TYR A 129 4.07 -11.80 -0.06
C TYR A 129 4.10 -10.31 0.29
N ALA A 130 5.12 -9.88 1.03
CA ALA A 130 5.28 -8.49 1.47
C ALA A 130 5.38 -7.50 0.29
N ALA A 131 6.10 -7.88 -0.76
CA ALA A 131 6.20 -7.08 -1.98
C ALA A 131 4.85 -6.94 -2.69
N MET A 132 4.07 -8.04 -2.77
CA MET A 132 2.77 -8.07 -3.43
C MET A 132 1.75 -7.19 -2.70
N ASP A 133 1.69 -7.24 -1.37
CA ASP A 133 0.74 -6.45 -0.58
C ASP A 133 0.95 -4.94 -0.79
N ALA A 134 2.19 -4.47 -0.88
CA ALA A 134 2.47 -3.08 -1.24
C ALA A 134 2.20 -2.75 -2.73
N GLU A 135 2.49 -3.69 -3.64
CA GLU A 135 2.35 -3.48 -5.10
C GLU A 135 0.88 -3.32 -5.50
N VAL A 136 -0.01 -4.16 -4.97
CA VAL A 136 -1.43 -4.09 -5.31
C VAL A 136 -2.07 -2.78 -4.89
N LEU A 137 -1.55 -2.11 -3.85
CA LEU A 137 -2.05 -0.80 -3.41
C LEU A 137 -1.88 0.27 -4.49
N VAL A 138 -0.75 0.27 -5.20
CA VAL A 138 -0.52 1.21 -6.31
C VAL A 138 -1.48 0.95 -7.47
N LYS A 139 -1.74 -0.32 -7.77
CA LYS A 139 -2.71 -0.72 -8.80
C LYS A 139 -4.15 -0.31 -8.43
N LEU A 140 -4.53 -0.54 -7.17
CA LEU A 140 -5.84 -0.13 -6.64
C LEU A 140 -6.03 1.39 -6.67
N TYR A 141 -4.98 2.16 -6.37
CA TYR A 141 -5.01 3.61 -6.46
C TYR A 141 -5.39 4.09 -7.87
N ASP A 142 -4.76 3.52 -8.90
CA ASP A 142 -5.05 3.89 -10.29
C ASP A 142 -6.51 3.53 -10.66
N ILE A 143 -6.96 2.32 -10.35
CA ILE A 143 -8.33 1.85 -10.67
C ILE A 143 -9.39 2.68 -9.95
N PHE A 144 -9.24 2.91 -8.66
CA PHE A 144 -10.21 3.67 -7.89
C PHE A 144 -10.29 5.13 -8.32
N ASN A 145 -9.17 5.75 -8.69
CA ASN A 145 -9.19 7.11 -9.23
C ASN A 145 -9.90 7.16 -10.60
N GLU A 146 -9.65 6.17 -11.44
CA GLU A 146 -10.36 6.07 -12.72
C GLU A 146 -11.87 5.91 -12.53
N GLU A 147 -12.29 5.06 -11.60
CA GLU A 147 -13.71 4.88 -11.30
C GLU A 147 -14.36 6.15 -10.74
N LYS A 148 -13.67 6.86 -9.83
CA LYS A 148 -14.14 8.16 -9.32
C LYS A 148 -14.33 9.16 -10.45
N MET A 149 -13.35 9.30 -11.35
CA MET A 149 -13.45 10.20 -12.50
C MET A 149 -14.64 9.86 -13.41
N LYS A 150 -14.86 8.58 -13.68
CA LYS A 150 -16.04 8.14 -14.47
C LYS A 150 -17.36 8.52 -13.79
N ARG A 151 -17.45 8.39 -12.47
CA ARG A 151 -18.65 8.77 -11.70
C ARG A 151 -18.88 10.28 -11.67
N GLU A 152 -17.82 11.07 -11.67
CA GLU A 152 -17.87 12.53 -11.71
C GLU A 152 -18.04 13.12 -13.11
N GLY A 153 -18.16 12.27 -14.15
CA GLY A 153 -18.31 12.70 -15.54
C GLY A 153 -17.02 13.27 -16.15
N GLN A 154 -15.86 13.02 -15.54
CA GLN A 154 -14.56 13.43 -16.07
C GLN A 154 -13.96 12.37 -16.99
N PRO A 155 -13.19 12.74 -18.05
CA PRO A 155 -12.56 11.77 -18.93
C PRO A 155 -11.49 10.96 -18.17
N SER A 156 -11.43 9.65 -18.45
CA SER A 156 -10.46 8.73 -17.85
C SER A 156 -9.00 9.13 -18.17
N LEU A 157 -8.14 9.14 -17.15
CA LEU A 157 -6.71 9.40 -17.31
C LEU A 157 -5.98 8.28 -18.08
N LEU A 158 -6.50 7.04 -18.05
CA LEU A 158 -5.89 5.89 -18.74
C LEU A 158 -6.20 5.88 -20.24
N SER A 159 -7.19 6.67 -20.69
CA SER A 159 -7.55 6.81 -22.11
C SER A 159 -6.77 7.93 -22.82
N ALA A 160 -5.96 8.71 -22.13
CA ALA A 160 -5.06 9.67 -22.74
C ALA A 160 -3.90 8.90 -23.41
N GLY A 161 -4.01 8.68 -24.71
CA GLY A 161 -2.94 8.12 -25.55
C GLY A 161 -1.63 8.92 -25.42
N PRO A 162 -0.52 8.41 -25.95
CA PRO A 162 0.79 9.05 -25.79
C PRO A 162 0.72 10.50 -26.22
N ILE A 163 1.24 11.41 -25.38
CA ILE A 163 1.36 12.83 -25.66
C ILE A 163 2.13 12.99 -26.97
N PRO A 164 1.59 13.68 -28.00
CA PRO A 164 2.31 13.88 -29.23
C PRO A 164 3.61 14.63 -28.94
N ASN A 165 4.73 14.09 -29.42
CA ASN A 165 6.06 14.68 -29.32
C ASN A 165 6.02 16.14 -29.76
N VAL A 166 6.18 17.07 -28.83
CA VAL A 166 6.53 18.45 -29.14
C VAL A 166 7.99 18.45 -29.61
N ARG A 167 8.21 18.54 -30.93
CA ARG A 167 9.52 18.86 -31.47
C ARG A 167 9.77 20.34 -31.20
N VAL A 168 10.82 20.64 -30.48
CA VAL A 168 11.49 21.95 -30.44
C VAL A 168 12.62 21.92 -31.46
#